data_29b532665b2a2e842d1f30b2e42d2759
#
_entry.id   29b532665b2a2e842d1f30b2e42d2759
#
_cell.length_a   1.000
_cell.length_b   1.000
_cell.length_c   1.000
_cell.angle_alpha   90.00
_cell.angle_beta   90.00
_cell.angle_gamma   90.00
#
_symmetry.space_group_name_H-M   'P 1'
#
loop_
_entity.id
_entity.type
_entity.pdbx_description
1 polymer ?
#
loop_
_entity_poly.entity_id
_entity_poly.type
_entity_poly.pdbx_seq_one_letter_code
_entity_poly.pdbx_strand_id
1 'polypeptide(L)'
;MSKGKLIVIEGLDGSGKATQAKLLAQHLAGQGLPVREVTFPDYASDSSALIKMYLAGQFGSKPDDVNAYAASSFFAVDRYASYKTDWGRFYEEGGVVIADRYTTSNAVHQCSKLPPEQWEAFLHWLFDYEFHLLGLPAPDSVIYLQVDPAVSQRLMTARYHGDESKKDVHEKDTEYLARSRRAAEYCAEHLGWTTVHCTHSDAMRSIEDIQTEVQSIVLGQLK
;
A
#
# COMPACT_ATOMS: atom_id res chain seq x y z
N MET A 1 16.72 -21.54 -9.59
CA MET A 1 15.29 -21.23 -9.77
C MET A 1 15.17 -19.72 -9.87
N SER A 2 14.27 -19.21 -10.68
CA SER A 2 13.96 -17.75 -10.69
C SER A 2 13.28 -17.39 -9.36
N LYS A 3 13.59 -16.20 -8.83
CA LYS A 3 12.82 -15.64 -7.70
C LYS A 3 11.36 -15.54 -8.07
N GLY A 4 10.50 -15.49 -7.06
CA GLY A 4 9.06 -15.28 -7.21
C GLY A 4 8.70 -13.92 -7.78
N LYS A 5 7.42 -13.64 -7.78
CA LYS A 5 6.87 -12.34 -8.21
C LYS A 5 6.20 -11.64 -7.03
N LEU A 6 6.51 -10.37 -6.84
CA LEU A 6 5.87 -9.51 -5.85
C LEU A 6 4.98 -8.47 -6.54
N ILE A 7 3.69 -8.60 -6.34
CA ILE A 7 2.67 -7.72 -6.92
C ILE A 7 2.02 -6.95 -5.79
N VAL A 8 2.05 -5.63 -5.89
CA VAL A 8 1.50 -4.74 -4.86
C VAL A 8 0.19 -4.13 -5.34
N ILE A 9 -0.83 -4.22 -4.51
CA ILE A 9 -2.07 -3.45 -4.68
C ILE A 9 -1.97 -2.23 -3.78
N GLU A 10 -1.84 -1.07 -4.40
CA GLU A 10 -1.71 0.21 -3.71
C GLU A 10 -2.95 1.09 -3.92
N GLY A 11 -3.15 2.08 -3.08
CA GLY A 11 -4.24 3.05 -3.15
C GLY A 11 -4.49 3.72 -1.81
N LEU A 12 -5.19 4.82 -1.79
CA LEU A 12 -5.57 5.52 -0.57
C LEU A 12 -6.68 4.78 0.19
N ASP A 13 -7.00 5.23 1.39
CA ASP A 13 -8.03 4.59 2.20
C ASP A 13 -9.41 4.65 1.54
N GLY A 14 -10.16 3.56 1.65
CA GLY A 14 -11.44 3.40 0.96
C GLY A 14 -11.35 3.01 -0.51
N SER A 15 -10.16 2.72 -1.06
CA SER A 15 -10.01 2.33 -2.48
C SER A 15 -10.32 0.86 -2.79
N GLY A 16 -10.53 0.02 -1.76
CA GLY A 16 -10.86 -1.40 -1.96
C GLY A 16 -9.65 -2.32 -2.10
N LYS A 17 -8.43 -1.86 -1.78
CA LYS A 17 -7.17 -2.64 -1.87
C LYS A 17 -7.27 -4.06 -1.32
N ALA A 18 -7.64 -4.19 -0.05
CA ALA A 18 -7.73 -5.50 0.61
C ALA A 18 -8.68 -6.47 -0.12
N THR A 19 -9.81 -5.95 -0.62
CA THR A 19 -10.76 -6.75 -1.39
C THR A 19 -10.14 -7.22 -2.70
N GLN A 20 -9.49 -6.33 -3.45
CA GLN A 20 -8.89 -6.64 -4.73
C GLN A 20 -7.66 -7.55 -4.58
N ALA A 21 -6.81 -7.33 -3.58
CA ALA A 21 -5.67 -8.20 -3.27
C ALA A 21 -6.13 -9.64 -2.97
N LYS A 22 -7.12 -9.79 -2.10
CA LYS A 22 -7.69 -11.10 -1.74
C LYS A 22 -8.30 -11.82 -2.95
N LEU A 23 -9.11 -11.13 -3.74
CA LEU A 23 -9.73 -11.71 -4.93
C LEU A 23 -8.70 -12.10 -5.99
N LEU A 24 -7.66 -11.28 -6.18
CA LEU A 24 -6.55 -11.59 -7.07
C LEU A 24 -5.79 -12.85 -6.61
N ALA A 25 -5.45 -12.93 -5.32
CA ALA A 25 -4.77 -14.09 -4.76
C ALA A 25 -5.60 -15.37 -4.94
N GLN A 26 -6.92 -15.32 -4.68
CA GLN A 26 -7.82 -16.44 -4.88
C GLN A 26 -7.92 -16.85 -6.35
N HIS A 27 -7.98 -15.91 -7.27
CA HIS A 27 -8.04 -16.17 -8.71
C HIS A 27 -6.77 -16.89 -9.20
N LEU A 28 -5.59 -16.38 -8.85
CA LEU A 28 -4.32 -16.97 -9.26
C LEU A 28 -4.10 -18.35 -8.64
N ALA A 29 -4.47 -18.55 -7.37
CA ALA A 29 -4.44 -19.85 -6.71
C ALA A 29 -5.39 -20.85 -7.39
N GLY A 30 -6.58 -20.41 -7.81
CA GLY A 30 -7.52 -21.22 -8.60
C GLY A 30 -6.98 -21.66 -9.97
N GLN A 31 -5.99 -20.94 -10.49
CA GLN A 31 -5.26 -21.34 -11.71
C GLN A 31 -4.06 -22.26 -11.44
N GLY A 32 -3.87 -22.69 -10.19
CA GLY A 32 -2.78 -23.59 -9.80
C GLY A 32 -1.43 -22.94 -9.52
N LEU A 33 -1.38 -21.62 -9.47
CA LEU A 33 -0.15 -20.91 -9.09
C LEU A 33 0.07 -20.97 -7.57
N PRO A 34 1.34 -21.09 -7.10
CA PRO A 34 1.65 -20.92 -5.69
C PRO A 34 1.54 -19.44 -5.33
N VAL A 35 0.51 -19.09 -4.56
CA VAL A 35 0.22 -17.69 -4.20
C VAL A 35 0.19 -17.51 -2.70
N ARG A 36 0.73 -16.40 -2.22
CA ARG A 36 0.60 -15.93 -0.84
C ARG A 36 0.12 -14.48 -0.82
N GLU A 37 -0.90 -14.21 0.00
CA GLU A 37 -1.35 -12.85 0.30
C GLU A 37 -0.65 -12.36 1.57
N VAL A 38 -0.17 -11.11 1.54
CA VAL A 38 0.39 -10.40 2.69
C VAL A 38 -0.22 -9.00 2.79
N THR A 39 -0.31 -8.46 3.99
CA THR A 39 -0.83 -7.11 4.20
C THR A 39 0.08 -6.32 5.12
N PHE A 40 0.21 -5.03 4.86
CA PHE A 40 1.02 -4.14 5.70
C PHE A 40 0.23 -2.89 6.11
N PRO A 41 0.30 -2.48 7.39
CA PRO A 41 1.07 -3.14 8.47
C PRO A 41 0.48 -4.51 8.85
N ASP A 42 1.35 -5.42 9.31
CA ASP A 42 0.91 -6.66 9.94
C ASP A 42 0.52 -6.39 11.40
N TYR A 43 -0.71 -5.96 11.59
CA TYR A 43 -1.22 -5.63 12.93
C TYR A 43 -1.29 -6.82 13.90
N ALA A 44 -1.22 -8.05 13.41
CA ALA A 44 -1.20 -9.24 14.25
C ALA A 44 0.20 -9.52 14.81
N SER A 45 1.24 -9.01 14.16
CA SER A 45 2.64 -9.18 14.56
C SER A 45 3.07 -8.15 15.62
N ASP A 46 3.98 -8.55 16.50
CA ASP A 46 4.66 -7.66 17.45
C ASP A 46 5.56 -6.61 16.74
N SER A 47 6.00 -6.91 15.52
CA SER A 47 6.79 -5.97 14.69
C SER A 47 6.06 -4.66 14.40
N SER A 48 4.72 -4.67 14.42
CA SER A 48 3.88 -3.48 14.20
C SER A 48 3.65 -2.61 15.46
N ALA A 49 4.31 -2.90 16.58
CA ALA A 49 4.09 -2.17 17.84
C ALA A 49 4.30 -0.65 17.69
N LEU A 50 5.43 -0.23 17.07
CA LEU A 50 5.72 1.19 16.85
C LEU A 50 4.71 1.85 15.90
N ILE A 51 4.22 1.12 14.90
CA ILE A 51 3.18 1.59 13.99
C ILE A 51 1.87 1.85 14.74
N LYS A 52 1.47 0.91 15.61
CA LYS A 52 0.27 1.05 16.45
C LYS A 52 0.37 2.27 17.36
N MET A 53 1.52 2.49 18.00
CA MET A 53 1.77 3.66 18.85
C MET A 53 1.70 4.96 18.03
N TYR A 54 2.31 4.98 16.85
CA TYR A 54 2.30 6.12 15.95
C TYR A 54 0.87 6.46 15.50
N LEU A 55 0.13 5.51 14.95
CA LEU A 55 -1.23 5.72 14.45
C LEU A 55 -2.23 6.05 15.57
N ALA A 56 -1.97 5.57 16.80
CA ALA A 56 -2.74 5.96 17.99
C ALA A 56 -2.39 7.35 18.54
N GLY A 57 -1.47 8.07 17.90
CA GLY A 57 -1.08 9.43 18.30
C GLY A 57 -0.18 9.52 19.52
N GLN A 58 0.50 8.42 19.93
CA GLN A 58 1.39 8.45 21.09
C GLN A 58 2.69 9.23 20.84
N PHE A 59 3.07 9.46 19.59
CA PHE A 59 4.24 10.25 19.19
C PHE A 59 3.89 11.66 18.73
N GLY A 60 2.62 12.05 18.85
CA GLY A 60 2.07 13.34 18.43
C GLY A 60 0.67 13.19 17.86
N SER A 61 -0.12 14.25 17.89
CA SER A 61 -1.53 14.23 17.51
C SER A 61 -1.77 14.48 16.03
N LYS A 62 -0.73 14.84 15.29
CA LYS A 62 -0.78 15.12 13.85
C LYS A 62 0.18 14.20 13.10
N PRO A 63 -0.12 13.86 11.82
CA PRO A 63 0.79 13.08 10.98
C PRO A 63 2.21 13.66 10.90
N ASP A 64 2.32 14.99 10.88
CA ASP A 64 3.58 15.73 10.71
C ASP A 64 4.43 15.79 11.99
N ASP A 65 3.88 15.41 13.17
CA ASP A 65 4.64 15.35 14.43
C ASP A 65 5.75 14.29 14.40
N VAL A 66 5.64 13.30 13.52
CA VAL A 66 6.68 12.31 13.24
C VAL A 66 7.20 12.53 11.82
N ASN A 67 8.48 12.84 11.69
CA ASN A 67 9.06 13.10 10.37
C ASN A 67 8.98 11.89 9.43
N ALA A 68 9.09 12.14 8.11
CA ALA A 68 8.95 11.14 7.07
C ALA A 68 9.90 9.94 7.23
N TYR A 69 11.14 10.17 7.63
CA TYR A 69 12.17 9.14 7.76
C TYR A 69 11.92 8.22 8.96
N ALA A 70 11.58 8.79 10.12
CA ALA A 70 11.25 8.02 11.32
C ALA A 70 9.99 7.17 11.10
N ALA A 71 8.92 7.75 10.56
CA ALA A 71 7.70 7.02 10.24
C ALA A 71 7.97 5.90 9.23
N SER A 72 8.73 6.15 8.16
CA SER A 72 9.11 5.11 7.19
C SER A 72 9.81 3.94 7.86
N SER A 73 10.70 4.22 8.83
CA SER A 73 11.45 3.16 9.52
C SER A 73 10.54 2.23 10.32
N PHE A 74 9.47 2.74 10.95
CA PHE A 74 8.52 1.90 11.69
C PHE A 74 7.86 0.88 10.76
N PHE A 75 7.40 1.31 9.59
CA PHE A 75 6.78 0.43 8.61
C PHE A 75 7.79 -0.49 7.92
N ALA A 76 9.02 -0.04 7.70
CA ALA A 76 10.07 -0.84 7.08
C ALA A 76 10.49 -2.04 7.94
N VAL A 77 10.61 -1.85 9.28
CA VAL A 77 10.97 -2.96 10.17
C VAL A 77 9.85 -3.99 10.29
N ASP A 78 8.59 -3.60 10.19
CA ASP A 78 7.45 -4.50 10.11
C ASP A 78 7.50 -5.36 8.84
N ARG A 79 7.74 -4.76 7.68
CA ARG A 79 7.94 -5.48 6.42
C ARG A 79 9.12 -6.44 6.47
N TYR A 80 10.23 -5.98 7.05
CA TYR A 80 11.43 -6.81 7.20
C TYR A 80 11.17 -8.03 8.07
N ALA A 81 10.52 -7.85 9.22
CA ALA A 81 10.16 -8.96 10.11
C ALA A 81 9.26 -9.96 9.38
N SER A 82 8.21 -9.50 8.73
CA SER A 82 7.30 -10.34 7.95
C SER A 82 8.03 -11.10 6.82
N TYR A 83 8.90 -10.41 6.06
CA TYR A 83 9.72 -11.07 5.04
C TYR A 83 10.58 -12.20 5.61
N LYS A 84 11.25 -11.97 6.74
CA LYS A 84 12.16 -12.96 7.34
C LYS A 84 11.44 -14.14 7.98
N THR A 85 10.26 -13.93 8.56
CA THR A 85 9.58 -14.95 9.36
C THR A 85 8.44 -15.66 8.64
N ASP A 86 7.89 -15.02 7.58
CA ASP A 86 6.69 -15.53 6.93
C ASP A 86 6.89 -15.84 5.44
N TRP A 87 7.01 -14.82 4.59
CA TRP A 87 6.86 -15.02 3.15
C TRP A 87 8.18 -15.02 2.34
N GLY A 88 9.30 -14.63 2.92
CA GLY A 88 10.54 -14.48 2.17
C GLY A 88 11.04 -15.80 1.55
N ARG A 89 10.99 -16.91 2.29
CA ARG A 89 11.36 -18.22 1.76
C ARG A 89 10.43 -18.63 0.59
N PHE A 90 9.13 -18.43 0.74
CA PHE A 90 8.15 -18.73 -0.30
C PHE A 90 8.43 -17.94 -1.59
N TYR A 91 8.77 -16.65 -1.46
CA TYR A 91 9.17 -15.78 -2.57
C TYR A 91 10.48 -16.28 -3.23
N GLU A 92 11.51 -16.58 -2.44
CA GLU A 92 12.80 -17.06 -2.97
C GLU A 92 12.67 -18.42 -3.68
N GLU A 93 11.69 -19.23 -3.33
CA GLU A 93 11.37 -20.52 -3.97
C GLU A 93 10.50 -20.37 -5.23
N GLY A 94 10.16 -19.15 -5.65
CA GLY A 94 9.45 -18.87 -6.91
C GLY A 94 7.94 -18.62 -6.75
N GLY A 95 7.44 -18.44 -5.52
CA GLY A 95 6.03 -18.15 -5.25
C GLY A 95 5.61 -16.73 -5.67
N VAL A 96 4.33 -16.55 -5.96
CA VAL A 96 3.71 -15.26 -6.25
C VAL A 96 3.19 -14.65 -4.95
N VAL A 97 3.66 -13.47 -4.60
CA VAL A 97 3.23 -12.73 -3.41
C VAL A 97 2.35 -11.55 -3.84
N ILE A 98 1.14 -11.50 -3.30
CA ILE A 98 0.22 -10.37 -3.49
C ILE A 98 0.21 -9.56 -2.20
N ALA A 99 0.66 -8.31 -2.26
CA ALA A 99 0.75 -7.43 -1.10
C ALA A 99 -0.34 -6.35 -1.14
N ASP A 100 -1.19 -6.32 -0.11
CA ASP A 100 -2.04 -5.15 0.19
C ASP A 100 -1.17 -4.13 0.94
N ARG A 101 -0.72 -3.10 0.25
CA ARG A 101 0.31 -2.13 0.64
C ARG A 101 1.72 -2.75 0.72
N TYR A 102 2.72 -1.90 0.56
CA TYR A 102 4.14 -2.26 0.69
C TYR A 102 4.98 -0.99 0.97
N THR A 103 6.24 -0.95 0.53
CA THR A 103 7.10 0.25 0.53
C THR A 103 6.45 1.42 -0.22
N THR A 104 5.62 1.11 -1.20
CA THR A 104 4.80 2.06 -1.97
C THR A 104 3.92 2.95 -1.10
N SER A 105 3.36 2.40 -0.02
CA SER A 105 2.59 3.20 0.96
C SER A 105 3.48 4.21 1.71
N ASN A 106 4.74 3.88 2.02
CA ASN A 106 5.69 4.85 2.54
C ASN A 106 5.99 5.94 1.50
N ALA A 107 6.18 5.58 0.24
CA ALA A 107 6.37 6.55 -0.84
C ALA A 107 5.23 7.58 -0.86
N VAL A 108 3.99 7.13 -0.83
CA VAL A 108 2.80 8.00 -0.85
C VAL A 108 2.69 8.85 0.43
N HIS A 109 2.60 8.16 1.58
CA HIS A 109 2.23 8.80 2.84
C HIS A 109 3.35 9.64 3.44
N GLN A 110 4.61 9.34 3.17
CA GLN A 110 5.70 10.11 3.71
C GLN A 110 6.15 11.24 2.77
N CYS A 111 6.04 11.09 1.44
CA CYS A 111 6.18 12.23 0.52
C CYS A 111 5.17 13.33 0.86
N SER A 112 3.94 12.98 1.26
CA SER A 112 2.92 13.97 1.61
C SER A 112 3.29 14.90 2.79
N LYS A 113 4.29 14.51 3.60
CA LYS A 113 4.83 15.31 4.71
C LYS A 113 5.97 16.23 4.30
N LEU A 114 6.47 16.08 3.09
CA LEU A 114 7.61 16.81 2.56
C LEU A 114 7.16 17.77 1.46
N PRO A 115 7.87 18.88 1.27
CA PRO A 115 7.62 19.74 0.12
C PRO A 115 7.96 18.97 -1.18
N PRO A 116 7.24 19.23 -2.29
CA PRO A 116 7.37 18.45 -3.54
C PRO A 116 8.81 18.37 -4.10
N GLU A 117 9.61 19.42 -3.91
CA GLU A 117 11.00 19.46 -4.35
C GLU A 117 11.93 18.47 -3.61
N GLN A 118 11.48 17.89 -2.50
CA GLN A 118 12.21 16.88 -1.74
C GLN A 118 11.74 15.44 -2.04
N TRP A 119 10.67 15.26 -2.81
CA TRP A 119 10.08 13.93 -3.03
C TRP A 119 11.03 12.97 -3.72
N GLU A 120 11.72 13.42 -4.76
CA GLU A 120 12.66 12.56 -5.47
C GLU A 120 13.81 12.10 -4.57
N ALA A 121 14.41 13.00 -3.81
CA ALA A 121 15.49 12.66 -2.86
C ALA A 121 15.00 11.70 -1.77
N PHE A 122 13.78 11.89 -1.27
CA PHE A 122 13.18 11.00 -0.30
C PHE A 122 12.90 9.61 -0.88
N LEU A 123 12.37 9.52 -2.10
CA LEU A 123 12.11 8.23 -2.78
C LEU A 123 13.42 7.47 -3.01
N HIS A 124 14.48 8.14 -3.44
CA HIS A 124 15.81 7.54 -3.56
C HIS A 124 16.29 6.95 -2.23
N TRP A 125 16.20 7.72 -1.14
CA TRP A 125 16.55 7.24 0.19
C TRP A 125 15.69 6.05 0.63
N LEU A 126 14.37 6.12 0.42
CA LEU A 126 13.42 5.09 0.84
C LEU A 126 13.72 3.75 0.16
N PHE A 127 13.97 3.77 -1.15
CA PHE A 127 14.22 2.56 -1.92
C PHE A 127 15.62 2.01 -1.65
N ASP A 128 16.63 2.86 -1.46
CA ASP A 128 17.95 2.43 -0.99
C ASP A 128 17.85 1.76 0.39
N TYR A 129 17.16 2.39 1.33
CA TYR A 129 16.97 1.87 2.67
C TYR A 129 16.26 0.50 2.67
N GLU A 130 15.10 0.39 2.02
CA GLU A 130 14.30 -0.84 2.10
C GLU A 130 14.81 -1.94 1.15
N PHE A 131 15.17 -1.61 -0.09
CA PHE A 131 15.52 -2.63 -1.08
C PHE A 131 17.00 -3.02 -1.04
N HIS A 132 17.92 -2.08 -0.79
CA HIS A 132 19.35 -2.38 -0.77
C HIS A 132 19.87 -2.65 0.63
N LEU A 133 19.61 -1.77 1.61
CA LEU A 133 20.19 -1.91 2.95
C LEU A 133 19.45 -2.97 3.78
N LEU A 134 18.11 -3.00 3.77
CA LEU A 134 17.34 -4.06 4.44
C LEU A 134 17.22 -5.33 3.59
N GLY A 135 17.44 -5.25 2.29
CA GLY A 135 17.37 -6.39 1.37
C GLY A 135 15.96 -6.92 1.13
N LEU A 136 14.96 -6.08 1.28
CA LEU A 136 13.59 -6.41 0.88
C LEU A 136 13.47 -6.46 -0.64
N PRO A 137 12.68 -7.38 -1.23
CA PRO A 137 12.48 -7.40 -2.67
C PRO A 137 11.74 -6.15 -3.15
N ALA A 138 12.20 -5.55 -4.24
CA ALA A 138 11.43 -4.54 -4.94
C ALA A 138 10.21 -5.17 -5.62
N PRO A 139 9.06 -4.48 -5.71
CA PRO A 139 7.90 -4.99 -6.43
C PRO A 139 8.19 -5.22 -7.91
N ASP A 140 7.73 -6.34 -8.47
CA ASP A 140 7.72 -6.56 -9.93
C ASP A 140 6.62 -5.73 -10.60
N SER A 141 5.52 -5.49 -9.88
CA SER A 141 4.39 -4.69 -10.35
C SER A 141 3.69 -3.99 -9.20
N VAL A 142 3.25 -2.77 -9.47
CA VAL A 142 2.40 -2.00 -8.55
C VAL A 142 1.14 -1.58 -9.29
N ILE A 143 -0.02 -1.95 -8.76
CA ILE A 143 -1.33 -1.56 -9.27
C ILE A 143 -1.92 -0.53 -8.31
N TYR A 144 -2.06 0.70 -8.80
CA TYR A 144 -2.61 1.80 -8.03
C TYR A 144 -4.12 1.94 -8.28
N LEU A 145 -4.92 1.67 -7.25
CA LEU A 145 -6.36 1.84 -7.28
C LEU A 145 -6.73 3.30 -6.99
N GLN A 146 -6.98 4.05 -8.05
CA GLN A 146 -7.34 5.46 -7.96
C GLN A 146 -8.85 5.62 -7.77
N VAL A 147 -9.24 6.28 -6.67
CA VAL A 147 -10.64 6.58 -6.33
C VAL A 147 -10.83 8.08 -6.24
N ASP A 148 -11.95 8.58 -6.73
CA ASP A 148 -12.32 9.99 -6.55
C ASP A 148 -12.44 10.33 -5.07
N PRO A 149 -11.94 11.53 -4.60
CA PRO A 149 -11.95 11.91 -3.21
C PRO A 149 -13.34 11.90 -2.57
N ALA A 150 -14.34 12.39 -3.28
CA ALA A 150 -15.70 12.46 -2.75
C ALA A 150 -16.28 11.04 -2.54
N VAL A 151 -15.92 10.11 -3.43
CA VAL A 151 -16.31 8.70 -3.31
C VAL A 151 -15.56 8.04 -2.15
N SER A 152 -14.24 8.23 -2.07
CA SER A 152 -13.39 7.70 -0.99
C SER A 152 -13.89 8.16 0.39
N GLN A 153 -14.20 9.44 0.55
CA GLN A 153 -14.72 9.99 1.82
C GLN A 153 -16.05 9.33 2.21
N ARG A 154 -16.97 9.15 1.25
CA ARG A 154 -18.24 8.45 1.54
C ARG A 154 -18.02 7.01 2.00
N LEU A 155 -17.10 6.29 1.36
CA LEU A 155 -16.78 4.92 1.72
C LEU A 155 -16.11 4.81 3.09
N MET A 156 -15.20 5.71 3.44
CA MET A 156 -14.60 5.76 4.77
C MET A 156 -15.63 6.05 5.86
N THR A 157 -16.53 7.01 5.65
CA THR A 157 -17.60 7.32 6.60
C THR A 157 -18.53 6.11 6.81
N ALA A 158 -18.88 5.41 5.73
CA ALA A 158 -19.70 4.19 5.79
C ALA A 158 -19.00 3.06 6.57
N ARG A 159 -17.67 2.89 6.40
CA ARG A 159 -16.86 1.86 7.11
C ARG A 159 -16.93 1.99 8.62
N TYR A 160 -16.98 3.20 9.14
CA TYR A 160 -17.03 3.46 10.58
C TYR A 160 -18.46 3.70 11.10
N HIS A 161 -19.49 3.52 10.26
CA HIS A 161 -20.89 3.80 10.63
C HIS A 161 -21.08 5.21 11.20
N GLY A 162 -20.29 6.18 10.73
CA GLY A 162 -20.31 7.56 11.20
C GLY A 162 -19.55 7.80 12.52
N ASP A 163 -18.87 6.80 13.08
CA ASP A 163 -18.10 6.94 14.32
C ASP A 163 -16.68 7.47 14.03
N GLU A 164 -16.53 8.79 14.06
CA GLU A 164 -15.25 9.48 13.82
C GLU A 164 -14.15 9.14 14.86
N SER A 165 -14.50 8.59 16.03
CA SER A 165 -13.52 8.25 17.06
C SER A 165 -12.60 7.09 16.63
N LYS A 166 -13.05 6.25 15.69
CA LYS A 166 -12.32 5.08 15.16
C LYS A 166 -11.29 5.42 14.11
N LYS A 167 -11.29 6.64 13.59
CA LYS A 167 -10.29 7.12 12.64
C LYS A 167 -8.95 7.30 13.33
N ASP A 168 -7.87 6.89 12.67
CA ASP A 168 -6.51 7.15 13.13
C ASP A 168 -6.08 8.61 12.88
N VAL A 169 -4.83 8.96 13.22
CA VAL A 169 -4.31 10.34 13.06
C VAL A 169 -4.25 10.78 11.60
N HIS A 170 -4.07 9.86 10.65
CA HIS A 170 -4.04 10.13 9.21
C HIS A 170 -5.44 10.39 8.67
N GLU A 171 -6.40 9.55 9.02
CA GLU A 171 -7.79 9.61 8.54
C GLU A 171 -8.56 10.84 9.06
N LYS A 172 -8.13 11.41 10.20
CA LYS A 172 -8.72 12.61 10.80
C LYS A 172 -8.27 13.92 10.14
N ASP A 173 -7.14 13.92 9.48
CA ASP A 173 -6.53 15.13 8.90
C ASP A 173 -6.87 15.22 7.39
N THR A 174 -7.86 16.02 7.06
CA THR A 174 -8.33 16.20 5.67
C THR A 174 -7.29 16.86 4.77
N GLU A 175 -6.44 17.75 5.33
CA GLU A 175 -5.36 18.38 4.58
C GLU A 175 -4.26 17.36 4.28
N TYR A 176 -3.91 16.52 5.23
CA TYR A 176 -3.01 15.40 5.03
C TYR A 176 -3.54 14.43 3.95
N LEU A 177 -4.83 14.10 3.96
CA LEU A 177 -5.43 13.24 2.92
C LEU A 177 -5.32 13.86 1.53
N ALA A 178 -5.52 15.18 1.41
CA ALA A 178 -5.36 15.89 0.14
C ALA A 178 -3.89 15.91 -0.33
N ARG A 179 -2.93 16.08 0.60
CA ARG A 179 -1.49 15.99 0.30
C ARG A 179 -1.10 14.57 -0.11
N SER A 180 -1.61 13.55 0.61
CA SER A 180 -1.35 12.13 0.31
C SER A 180 -1.85 11.74 -1.08
N ARG A 181 -2.98 12.31 -1.52
CA ARG A 181 -3.48 12.09 -2.88
C ARG A 181 -2.52 12.63 -3.94
N ARG A 182 -2.06 13.87 -3.79
CA ARG A 182 -1.09 14.47 -4.73
C ARG A 182 0.20 13.68 -4.77
N ALA A 183 0.68 13.22 -3.61
CA ALA A 183 1.85 12.35 -3.54
C ALA A 183 1.61 10.99 -4.22
N ALA A 184 0.42 10.40 -4.07
CA ALA A 184 0.07 9.14 -4.71
C ALA A 184 0.04 9.26 -6.24
N GLU A 185 -0.56 10.32 -6.76
CA GLU A 185 -0.61 10.61 -8.21
C GLU A 185 0.82 10.81 -8.76
N TYR A 186 1.64 11.59 -8.07
CA TYR A 186 3.05 11.77 -8.43
C TYR A 186 3.82 10.44 -8.42
N CYS A 187 3.70 9.65 -7.34
CA CYS A 187 4.38 8.36 -7.25
C CYS A 187 3.93 7.40 -8.34
N ALA A 188 2.63 7.34 -8.65
CA ALA A 188 2.11 6.46 -9.69
C ALA A 188 2.69 6.81 -11.06
N GLU A 189 2.74 8.10 -11.41
CA GLU A 189 3.30 8.58 -12.67
C GLU A 189 4.84 8.41 -12.70
N HIS A 190 5.53 8.92 -11.67
CA HIS A 190 6.99 8.97 -11.63
C HIS A 190 7.66 7.59 -11.52
N LEU A 191 7.01 6.66 -10.81
CA LEU A 191 7.50 5.28 -10.61
C LEU A 191 6.91 4.27 -11.59
N GLY A 192 6.08 4.71 -12.53
CA GLY A 192 5.51 3.86 -13.58
C GLY A 192 4.52 2.82 -13.07
N TRP A 193 3.74 3.13 -12.02
CA TRP A 193 2.69 2.23 -11.53
C TRP A 193 1.53 2.12 -12.51
N THR A 194 0.92 0.97 -12.58
CA THR A 194 -0.28 0.81 -13.40
C THR A 194 -1.50 1.32 -12.65
N THR A 195 -2.10 2.42 -13.13
CA THR A 195 -3.28 3.02 -12.50
C THR A 195 -4.57 2.37 -13.00
N VAL A 196 -5.40 1.91 -12.06
CA VAL A 196 -6.77 1.45 -12.30
C VAL A 196 -7.73 2.49 -11.75
N HIS A 197 -8.52 3.12 -12.63
CA HIS A 197 -9.54 4.08 -12.25
C HIS A 197 -10.76 3.35 -11.70
N CYS A 198 -10.97 3.44 -10.39
CA CYS A 198 -12.03 2.70 -9.69
C CYS A 198 -13.36 3.43 -9.63
N THR A 199 -13.43 4.66 -10.13
CA THR A 199 -14.68 5.46 -10.17
C THR A 199 -15.07 5.77 -11.61
N HIS A 200 -16.38 5.80 -11.84
CA HIS A 200 -16.97 6.32 -13.06
C HIS A 200 -18.04 7.32 -12.66
N SER A 201 -17.90 8.57 -13.14
CA SER A 201 -18.69 9.72 -12.67
C SER A 201 -18.55 9.85 -11.14
N ASP A 202 -19.64 9.82 -10.37
CA ASP A 202 -19.65 10.00 -8.92
C ASP A 202 -19.82 8.67 -8.14
N ALA A 203 -19.56 7.52 -8.76
CA ALA A 203 -19.77 6.21 -8.16
C ALA A 203 -18.56 5.28 -8.31
N MET A 204 -18.40 4.38 -7.33
CA MET A 204 -17.47 3.27 -7.47
C MET A 204 -17.93 2.34 -8.60
N ARG A 205 -16.99 1.84 -9.40
CA ARG A 205 -17.20 0.68 -10.27
C ARG A 205 -17.47 -0.56 -9.41
N SER A 206 -18.09 -1.56 -9.99
CA SER A 206 -18.33 -2.82 -9.26
C SER A 206 -17.00 -3.50 -8.88
N ILE A 207 -17.04 -4.29 -7.82
CA ILE A 207 -15.86 -5.06 -7.36
C ILE A 207 -15.38 -5.98 -8.47
N GLU A 208 -16.30 -6.62 -9.18
CA GLU A 208 -16.04 -7.57 -10.27
C GLU A 208 -15.42 -6.89 -11.48
N ASP A 209 -15.86 -5.68 -11.82
CA ASP A 209 -15.33 -4.93 -12.96
C ASP A 209 -13.89 -4.48 -12.70
N ILE A 210 -13.62 -3.92 -11.50
CA ILE A 210 -12.25 -3.57 -11.11
C ILE A 210 -11.36 -4.83 -11.06
N GLN A 211 -11.87 -5.93 -10.50
CA GLN A 211 -11.13 -7.19 -10.41
C GLN A 211 -10.78 -7.75 -11.79
N THR A 212 -11.68 -7.66 -12.75
CA THR A 212 -11.43 -8.12 -14.13
C THR A 212 -10.25 -7.37 -14.76
N GLU A 213 -10.19 -6.05 -14.56
CA GLU A 213 -9.08 -5.22 -15.04
C GLU A 213 -7.77 -5.56 -14.32
N VAL A 214 -7.78 -5.66 -12.98
CA VAL A 214 -6.61 -6.05 -12.18
C VAL A 214 -6.06 -7.42 -12.60
N GLN A 215 -6.91 -8.41 -12.79
CA GLN A 215 -6.51 -9.75 -13.28
C GLN A 215 -5.88 -9.69 -14.67
N SER A 216 -6.47 -8.93 -15.60
CA SER A 216 -5.94 -8.78 -16.96
C SER A 216 -4.53 -8.19 -16.96
N ILE A 217 -4.29 -7.17 -16.13
CA ILE A 217 -2.97 -6.54 -15.96
C ILE A 217 -1.96 -7.56 -15.43
N VAL A 218 -2.28 -8.24 -14.34
CA VAL A 218 -1.37 -9.17 -13.67
C VAL A 218 -1.06 -10.38 -14.54
N LEU A 219 -2.06 -10.99 -15.16
CA LEU A 219 -1.84 -12.13 -16.06
C LEU A 219 -1.00 -11.78 -17.28
N GLY A 220 -1.04 -10.52 -17.74
CA GLY A 220 -0.14 -10.03 -18.78
C GLY A 220 1.32 -9.95 -18.37
N GLN A 221 1.58 -9.76 -17.07
CA GLN A 221 2.93 -9.59 -16.49
C GLN A 221 3.55 -10.92 -15.97
N LEU A 222 2.73 -11.94 -15.74
CA LEU A 222 3.17 -13.26 -15.27
C LEU A 222 3.58 -14.21 -16.42
N LYS A 223 3.33 -13.82 -17.66
CA LYS A 223 3.76 -14.55 -18.87
C LYS A 223 5.22 -14.26 -19.19
#